data_5825eabcffa274a27921f0cda2d2f0c4
#
_entry.id   5825eabcffa274a27921f0cda2d2f0c4
#
_cell.length_a   1.000
_cell.length_b   1.000
_cell.length_c   1.000
_cell.angle_alpha   90.00
_cell.angle_beta   90.00
_cell.angle_gamma   90.00
#
_symmetry.space_group_name_H-M   'P 1'
#
loop_
_entity.id
_entity.type
_entity.pdbx_description
1 polymer ?
#
loop_
_entity_poly.entity_id
_entity_poly.type
_entity_poly.pdbx_seq_one_letter_code
_entity_poly.pdbx_strand_id
1 'polypeptide(L)'
;VLRERLSDIREVIHMTIREELEKMERETLSPYATLSVNTKGREREEEQCDVRPVFQRDRDRILHCKAFRRLKNKTQVFLTPKGDHYRTRLSHTLEVSQNARTIAKALRLNEDLVEAIALGHDMGHTPFGHAGEYVLNEICEDGFRHNEQSVRIVEKLEKNGMGLNLTWEVRDGILNHQSKSMPHTLEGKVVRLSDKIAYVYHDVDDAIRAEILTEDDIPLEIRKTLGFTTKQRLNTLIHNVIMNSMNQEDIRMSADIQEAMFELRHFMFDHVYTNPIAKGEEVKAKAMIRQLFGFYK
;
A
#
# COMPACT_ATOMS: atom_id res chain seq x y z
N VAL A 1 58.53 5.00 -7.87
CA VAL A 1 57.63 5.15 -9.04
C VAL A 1 56.84 3.87 -9.35
N LEU A 2 57.49 2.68 -9.44
CA LEU A 2 56.79 1.41 -9.75
C LEU A 2 56.04 0.83 -8.50
N ARG A 3 56.58 1.04 -7.29
CA ARG A 3 55.90 0.66 -6.04
C ARG A 3 54.75 1.61 -5.67
N GLU A 4 54.81 2.86 -6.00
CA GLU A 4 53.73 3.83 -5.84
C GLU A 4 52.58 3.56 -6.83
N ARG A 5 52.91 3.24 -8.10
CA ARG A 5 51.86 2.81 -9.06
C ARG A 5 51.20 1.47 -8.72
N LEU A 6 51.87 0.58 -7.96
CA LEU A 6 51.30 -0.66 -7.48
C LEU A 6 50.48 -0.48 -6.20
N SER A 7 50.68 0.62 -5.41
CA SER A 7 49.78 1.00 -4.33
C SER A 7 48.48 1.61 -4.86
N ASP A 8 48.55 2.42 -5.91
CA ASP A 8 47.37 3.03 -6.55
C ASP A 8 46.51 2.01 -7.31
N ILE A 9 47.07 0.86 -7.71
CA ILE A 9 46.29 -0.26 -8.28
C ILE A 9 45.63 -1.15 -7.18
N ARG A 10 46.02 -1.01 -5.92
CA ARG A 10 45.42 -1.76 -4.79
C ARG A 10 44.23 -1.06 -4.13
N GLU A 11 44.01 0.19 -4.42
CA GLU A 11 42.74 0.90 -4.09
C GLU A 11 41.79 0.96 -5.27
N VAL A 12 41.61 -0.11 -6.02
CA VAL A 12 40.33 -0.35 -6.65
C VAL A 12 39.39 -0.66 -5.49
N ILE A 13 38.79 0.36 -4.90
CA ILE A 13 37.67 0.23 -3.95
C ILE A 13 36.66 -0.62 -4.71
N HIS A 14 36.60 -1.92 -4.39
CA HIS A 14 35.54 -2.78 -4.87
C HIS A 14 34.25 -2.29 -4.24
N MET A 15 33.55 -1.39 -4.94
CA MET A 15 32.19 -0.99 -4.57
C MET A 15 31.37 -2.27 -4.39
N THR A 16 30.64 -2.34 -3.32
CA THR A 16 29.65 -3.40 -3.12
C THR A 16 28.53 -3.26 -4.13
N ILE A 17 27.83 -4.34 -4.44
CA ILE A 17 26.64 -4.30 -5.32
C ILE A 17 25.63 -3.26 -4.82
N ARG A 18 25.44 -3.18 -3.51
CA ARG A 18 24.60 -2.15 -2.88
C ARG A 18 25.05 -0.73 -3.26
N GLU A 19 26.35 -0.43 -3.16
CA GLU A 19 26.86 0.91 -3.47
C GLU A 19 26.72 1.26 -4.96
N GLU A 20 26.86 0.26 -5.84
CA GLU A 20 26.59 0.43 -7.28
C GLU A 20 25.11 0.75 -7.53
N LEU A 21 24.16 0.04 -6.86
CA LEU A 21 22.75 0.30 -6.97
C LEU A 21 22.36 1.68 -6.40
N GLU A 22 22.92 2.08 -5.27
CA GLU A 22 22.74 3.41 -4.67
C GLU A 22 23.30 4.53 -5.56
N LYS A 23 24.38 4.26 -6.29
CA LYS A 23 24.89 5.18 -7.32
C LYS A 23 23.92 5.29 -8.49
N MET A 24 23.39 4.17 -8.98
CA MET A 24 22.37 4.19 -10.04
C MET A 24 21.12 4.97 -9.61
N GLU A 25 20.65 4.84 -8.35
CA GLU A 25 19.57 5.65 -7.83
C GLU A 25 19.84 7.16 -8.01
N ARG A 26 21.04 7.63 -7.64
CA ARG A 26 21.44 9.04 -7.78
C ARG A 26 21.47 9.52 -9.24
N GLU A 27 21.84 8.65 -10.16
CA GLU A 27 21.99 8.99 -11.58
C GLU A 27 20.67 8.95 -12.35
N THR A 28 19.72 8.10 -11.92
CA THR A 28 18.52 7.79 -12.73
C THR A 28 17.22 8.25 -12.11
N LEU A 29 17.13 8.35 -10.78
CA LEU A 29 15.90 8.76 -10.13
C LEU A 29 15.66 10.27 -10.24
N SER A 30 14.42 10.67 -10.03
CA SER A 30 14.01 12.06 -9.94
C SER A 30 14.73 12.78 -8.80
N PRO A 31 15.04 14.09 -8.90
CA PRO A 31 15.56 14.86 -7.79
C PRO A 31 14.64 14.92 -6.57
N TYR A 32 13.36 14.58 -6.75
CA TYR A 32 12.35 14.53 -5.68
C TYR A 32 12.18 13.13 -5.08
N ALA A 33 12.88 12.11 -5.63
CA ALA A 33 12.82 10.75 -5.12
C ALA A 33 13.58 10.60 -3.80
N THR A 34 13.10 9.70 -2.96
CA THR A 34 13.79 9.31 -1.73
C THR A 34 14.89 8.29 -2.07
N LEU A 35 16.15 8.72 -2.01
CA LEU A 35 17.29 7.84 -2.25
C LEU A 35 17.59 6.97 -1.02
N SER A 36 17.99 5.72 -1.24
CA SER A 36 18.37 4.78 -0.18
C SER A 36 19.48 5.32 0.73
N VAL A 37 20.43 6.05 0.18
CA VAL A 37 21.54 6.68 0.92
C VAL A 37 21.10 7.83 1.83
N ASN A 38 19.94 8.42 1.58
CA ASN A 38 19.40 9.57 2.32
C ASN A 38 18.34 9.13 3.34
N THR A 39 18.21 7.83 3.61
CA THR A 39 17.27 7.34 4.62
C THR A 39 17.52 7.95 5.98
N LYS A 40 16.44 8.24 6.72
CA LYS A 40 16.50 8.61 8.15
C LYS A 40 16.86 7.41 9.06
N GLY A 41 17.02 6.23 8.44
CA GLY A 41 17.52 5.05 9.13
C GLY A 41 16.47 4.22 9.85
N ARG A 42 16.97 3.36 10.71
CA ARG A 42 16.24 2.36 11.49
C ARG A 42 16.27 2.72 12.96
N GLU A 43 15.36 2.18 13.76
CA GLU A 43 15.39 2.36 15.22
C GLU A 43 16.61 1.72 15.88
N ARG A 44 17.01 0.54 15.37
CA ARG A 44 18.19 -0.17 15.84
C ARG A 44 19.21 -0.22 14.72
N GLU A 45 20.43 0.18 15.04
CA GLU A 45 21.55 0.05 14.12
C GLU A 45 21.78 -1.42 13.76
N GLU A 46 22.15 -1.66 12.53
CA GLU A 46 22.49 -2.98 12.02
C GLU A 46 23.49 -2.88 10.88
N GLU A 47 24.23 -3.94 10.65
CA GLU A 47 25.14 -4.05 9.52
C GLU A 47 24.40 -3.91 8.19
N GLN A 48 24.96 -3.12 7.30
CA GLN A 48 24.41 -2.96 5.94
C GLN A 48 24.66 -4.22 5.11
N CYS A 49 23.74 -4.52 4.23
CA CYS A 49 23.90 -5.59 3.27
C CYS A 49 24.86 -5.13 2.13
N ASP A 50 25.74 -5.98 1.70
CA ASP A 50 26.65 -5.72 0.58
C ASP A 50 25.97 -5.79 -0.81
N VAL A 51 24.76 -6.39 -0.87
CA VAL A 51 24.02 -6.60 -2.11
C VAL A 51 22.82 -5.66 -2.24
N ARG A 52 22.04 -5.45 -1.16
CA ARG A 52 20.72 -4.81 -1.22
C ARG A 52 20.69 -3.45 -0.54
N PRO A 53 20.20 -2.39 -1.21
CA PRO A 53 19.85 -1.11 -0.58
C PRO A 53 18.82 -1.27 0.55
N VAL A 54 18.69 -0.27 1.39
CA VAL A 54 17.88 -0.34 2.62
C VAL A 54 16.40 -0.63 2.38
N PHE A 55 15.79 -0.01 1.35
CA PHE A 55 14.37 -0.19 1.05
C PHE A 55 14.08 -1.57 0.45
N GLN A 56 15.00 -2.12 -0.33
CA GLN A 56 14.91 -3.48 -0.83
C GLN A 56 14.93 -4.50 0.33
N ARG A 57 15.79 -4.28 1.34
CA ARG A 57 15.79 -5.11 2.56
C ARG A 57 14.47 -5.01 3.32
N ASP A 58 13.86 -3.85 3.38
CA ASP A 58 12.57 -3.65 4.06
C ASP A 58 11.44 -4.37 3.35
N ARG A 59 11.37 -4.27 2.02
CA ARG A 59 10.46 -5.05 1.19
C ARG A 59 10.57 -6.55 1.49
N ASP A 60 11.79 -7.08 1.47
CA ASP A 60 12.04 -8.51 1.72
C ASP A 60 11.61 -8.91 3.14
N ARG A 61 11.86 -8.08 4.16
CA ARG A 61 11.42 -8.31 5.55
C ARG A 61 9.91 -8.40 5.67
N ILE A 62 9.19 -7.50 5.00
CA ILE A 62 7.74 -7.48 4.98
C ILE A 62 7.22 -8.73 4.28
N LEU A 63 7.70 -9.03 3.08
CA LEU A 63 7.26 -10.18 2.28
C LEU A 63 7.42 -11.52 3.03
N HIS A 64 8.49 -11.66 3.82
CA HIS A 64 8.77 -12.88 4.58
C HIS A 64 8.15 -12.91 5.98
N CYS A 65 7.48 -11.86 6.45
CA CYS A 65 6.87 -11.83 7.78
C CYS A 65 5.56 -12.67 7.85
N LYS A 66 5.15 -13.01 9.07
CA LYS A 66 3.92 -13.81 9.28
C LYS A 66 2.66 -13.01 8.97
N ALA A 67 2.64 -11.73 9.34
CA ALA A 67 1.49 -10.85 9.15
C ALA A 67 1.15 -10.68 7.67
N PHE A 68 2.14 -10.49 6.79
CA PHE A 68 1.93 -10.42 5.35
C PHE A 68 1.28 -11.70 4.81
N ARG A 69 1.79 -12.89 5.18
CA ARG A 69 1.21 -14.17 4.75
C ARG A 69 -0.24 -14.38 5.22
N ARG A 70 -0.63 -13.76 6.34
CA ARG A 70 -2.01 -13.85 6.86
C ARG A 70 -3.01 -13.05 6.05
N LEU A 71 -2.57 -12.08 5.23
CA LEU A 71 -3.45 -11.31 4.35
C LEU A 71 -4.25 -12.19 3.38
N LYS A 72 -3.74 -13.35 3.01
CA LYS A 72 -4.47 -14.33 2.17
C LYS A 72 -5.80 -14.81 2.77
N ASN A 73 -5.92 -14.78 4.09
CA ASN A 73 -7.09 -15.26 4.82
C ASN A 73 -7.96 -14.11 5.38
N LYS A 74 -7.71 -12.87 4.95
CA LYS A 74 -8.49 -11.68 5.30
C LYS A 74 -9.32 -11.26 4.10
N THR A 75 -10.62 -11.09 4.30
CA THR A 75 -11.55 -10.63 3.27
C THR A 75 -11.34 -9.17 2.94
N GLN A 76 -11.67 -8.78 1.70
CA GLN A 76 -11.69 -7.38 1.27
C GLN A 76 -13.07 -6.78 1.57
N VAL A 77 -13.98 -6.75 0.62
CA VAL A 77 -15.33 -6.17 0.78
C VAL A 77 -16.35 -7.23 1.17
N PHE A 78 -16.36 -8.35 0.46
CA PHE A 78 -17.34 -9.41 0.64
C PHE A 78 -16.87 -10.44 1.67
N LEU A 79 -17.67 -10.66 2.74
CA LEU A 79 -17.30 -11.55 3.84
C LEU A 79 -17.43 -13.04 3.48
N THR A 80 -18.43 -13.37 2.68
CA THR A 80 -18.76 -14.76 2.28
C THR A 80 -19.04 -14.83 0.79
N PRO A 81 -18.06 -14.53 -0.06
CA PRO A 81 -18.27 -14.60 -1.50
C PRO A 81 -18.48 -16.08 -1.95
N LYS A 82 -19.35 -16.29 -2.95
CA LYS A 82 -19.50 -17.60 -3.59
C LYS A 82 -18.39 -17.77 -4.62
N GLY A 83 -17.47 -18.70 -4.37
CA GLY A 83 -16.33 -19.00 -5.25
C GLY A 83 -15.00 -18.38 -4.77
N ASP A 84 -13.93 -18.66 -5.50
CA ASP A 84 -12.54 -18.35 -5.18
C ASP A 84 -11.93 -17.23 -6.04
N HIS A 85 -12.75 -16.53 -6.83
CA HIS A 85 -12.33 -15.43 -7.70
C HIS A 85 -12.42 -14.03 -7.06
N TYR A 86 -12.90 -13.94 -5.82
CA TYR A 86 -12.99 -12.68 -5.09
C TYR A 86 -11.65 -12.30 -4.46
N ARG A 87 -11.43 -11.01 -4.35
CA ARG A 87 -10.19 -10.48 -3.80
C ARG A 87 -10.06 -10.72 -2.29
N THR A 88 -8.88 -11.20 -1.90
CA THR A 88 -8.41 -11.18 -0.53
C THR A 88 -7.59 -9.92 -0.29
N ARG A 89 -7.28 -9.60 0.98
CA ARG A 89 -6.36 -8.50 1.28
C ARG A 89 -4.98 -8.70 0.67
N LEU A 90 -4.53 -9.93 0.49
CA LEU A 90 -3.27 -10.21 -0.18
C LEU A 90 -3.30 -9.80 -1.65
N SER A 91 -4.33 -10.19 -2.40
CA SER A 91 -4.45 -9.81 -3.82
C SER A 91 -4.62 -8.31 -3.99
N HIS A 92 -5.44 -7.65 -3.15
CA HIS A 92 -5.53 -6.19 -3.09
C HIS A 92 -4.16 -5.52 -2.86
N THR A 93 -3.41 -5.97 -1.85
CA THR A 93 -2.08 -5.43 -1.54
C THR A 93 -1.11 -5.56 -2.72
N LEU A 94 -1.14 -6.68 -3.45
CA LEU A 94 -0.32 -6.88 -4.65
C LEU A 94 -0.75 -5.97 -5.81
N GLU A 95 -2.05 -5.77 -6.01
CA GLU A 95 -2.57 -4.87 -7.04
C GLU A 95 -2.26 -3.39 -6.70
N VAL A 96 -2.34 -2.98 -5.43
CA VAL A 96 -1.86 -1.66 -4.97
C VAL A 96 -0.37 -1.50 -5.28
N SER A 97 0.44 -2.50 -4.96
CA SER A 97 1.88 -2.48 -5.23
C SER A 97 2.16 -2.37 -6.73
N GLN A 98 1.45 -3.10 -7.57
CA GLN A 98 1.61 -3.05 -9.02
C GLN A 98 1.26 -1.66 -9.57
N ASN A 99 0.12 -1.08 -9.17
CA ASN A 99 -0.29 0.25 -9.60
C ASN A 99 0.70 1.33 -9.13
N ALA A 100 1.10 1.27 -7.86
CA ALA A 100 2.03 2.22 -7.27
C ALA A 100 3.41 2.17 -7.94
N ARG A 101 3.94 1.00 -8.23
CA ARG A 101 5.21 0.84 -8.94
C ARG A 101 5.13 1.33 -10.39
N THR A 102 3.99 1.14 -11.06
CA THR A 102 3.79 1.69 -12.42
C THR A 102 3.89 3.22 -12.41
N ILE A 103 3.25 3.87 -11.43
CA ILE A 103 3.31 5.33 -11.27
C ILE A 103 4.73 5.75 -10.87
N ALA A 104 5.33 5.10 -9.88
CA ALA A 104 6.67 5.42 -9.38
C ALA A 104 7.72 5.33 -10.49
N LYS A 105 7.68 4.26 -11.30
CA LYS A 105 8.58 4.07 -12.43
C LYS A 105 8.46 5.18 -13.47
N ALA A 106 7.24 5.57 -13.82
CA ALA A 106 6.99 6.66 -14.77
C ALA A 106 7.50 8.01 -14.24
N LEU A 107 7.40 8.25 -12.94
CA LEU A 107 7.86 9.46 -12.24
C LEU A 107 9.34 9.39 -11.83
N ARG A 108 10.03 8.27 -12.07
CA ARG A 108 11.40 7.98 -11.62
C ARG A 108 11.59 8.13 -10.11
N LEU A 109 10.61 7.67 -9.32
CA LEU A 109 10.68 7.54 -7.88
C LEU A 109 11.28 6.19 -7.48
N ASN A 110 11.59 6.02 -6.20
CA ASN A 110 12.18 4.79 -5.68
C ASN A 110 11.15 3.65 -5.62
N GLU A 111 11.22 2.74 -6.58
CA GLU A 111 10.28 1.60 -6.68
C GLU A 111 10.37 0.64 -5.49
N ASP A 112 11.57 0.43 -4.92
CA ASP A 112 11.73 -0.47 -3.76
C ASP A 112 11.06 0.11 -2.51
N LEU A 113 11.14 1.44 -2.29
CA LEU A 113 10.43 2.11 -1.21
C LEU A 113 8.91 2.04 -1.40
N VAL A 114 8.43 2.31 -2.62
CA VAL A 114 7.01 2.19 -2.96
C VAL A 114 6.50 0.77 -2.70
N GLU A 115 7.23 -0.25 -3.14
CA GLU A 115 6.84 -1.65 -2.96
C GLU A 115 6.81 -2.03 -1.47
N ALA A 116 7.84 -1.64 -0.70
CA ALA A 116 7.88 -1.90 0.74
C ALA A 116 6.69 -1.29 1.49
N ILE A 117 6.34 -0.03 1.20
CA ILE A 117 5.18 0.64 1.79
C ILE A 117 3.88 -0.08 1.38
N ALA A 118 3.71 -0.36 0.08
CA ALA A 118 2.52 -0.99 -0.45
C ALA A 118 2.29 -2.38 0.13
N LEU A 119 3.33 -3.22 0.26
CA LEU A 119 3.21 -4.54 0.88
C LEU A 119 2.89 -4.46 2.39
N GLY A 120 3.30 -3.39 3.06
CA GLY A 120 3.14 -3.22 4.50
C GLY A 120 1.84 -2.55 4.96
N HIS A 121 1.18 -1.77 4.09
CA HIS A 121 0.14 -0.84 4.52
C HIS A 121 -1.04 -1.50 5.23
N ASP A 122 -1.48 -2.66 4.77
CA ASP A 122 -2.71 -3.35 5.20
C ASP A 122 -2.49 -4.51 6.19
N MET A 123 -1.25 -4.75 6.64
CA MET A 123 -0.94 -5.89 7.53
C MET A 123 -1.72 -5.86 8.85
N GLY A 124 -2.06 -4.67 9.34
CA GLY A 124 -2.78 -4.45 10.59
C GLY A 124 -4.30 -4.62 10.50
N HIS A 125 -4.86 -4.84 9.31
CA HIS A 125 -6.29 -5.07 9.20
C HIS A 125 -6.78 -6.26 10.02
N THR A 126 -7.97 -6.09 10.57
CA THR A 126 -8.66 -7.11 11.36
C THR A 126 -9.27 -8.20 10.46
N PRO A 127 -9.61 -9.37 11.02
CA PRO A 127 -10.59 -10.24 10.39
C PRO A 127 -11.87 -9.47 10.06
N PHE A 128 -12.50 -9.76 8.95
CA PHE A 128 -13.70 -9.09 8.44
C PHE A 128 -13.53 -7.59 8.12
N GLY A 129 -12.31 -7.18 7.78
CA GLY A 129 -12.00 -5.85 7.27
C GLY A 129 -12.51 -4.71 8.18
N HIS A 130 -13.19 -3.73 7.58
CA HIS A 130 -13.71 -2.57 8.33
C HIS A 130 -14.78 -2.91 9.36
N ALA A 131 -15.56 -4.00 9.17
CA ALA A 131 -16.52 -4.44 10.18
C ALA A 131 -15.83 -4.83 11.49
N GLY A 132 -14.69 -5.53 11.39
CA GLY A 132 -13.86 -5.87 12.54
C GLY A 132 -13.16 -4.67 13.14
N GLU A 133 -12.62 -3.78 12.32
CA GLU A 133 -11.98 -2.54 12.75
C GLU A 133 -12.95 -1.67 13.55
N TYR A 134 -14.19 -1.51 13.06
CA TYR A 134 -15.23 -0.77 13.77
C TYR A 134 -15.47 -1.32 15.18
N VAL A 135 -15.62 -2.65 15.31
CA VAL A 135 -15.86 -3.27 16.62
C VAL A 135 -14.68 -3.11 17.55
N LEU A 136 -13.45 -3.35 17.07
CA LEU A 136 -12.26 -3.18 17.91
C LEU A 136 -12.07 -1.73 18.32
N ASN A 137 -12.36 -0.77 17.45
CA ASN A 137 -12.30 0.65 17.79
C ASN A 137 -13.33 1.03 18.88
N GLU A 138 -14.46 0.35 18.94
CA GLU A 138 -15.50 0.56 19.96
C GLU A 138 -15.13 -0.05 21.34
N ILE A 139 -14.48 -1.23 21.35
CA ILE A 139 -14.28 -2.01 22.59
C ILE A 139 -12.86 -1.89 23.18
N CYS A 140 -11.90 -1.38 22.42
CA CYS A 140 -10.54 -1.08 22.92
C CYS A 140 -10.53 0.30 23.58
N GLU A 141 -9.92 0.43 24.76
CA GLU A 141 -9.83 1.69 25.51
C GLU A 141 -9.20 2.82 24.70
N ASP A 142 -8.11 2.53 23.98
CA ASP A 142 -7.39 3.49 23.14
C ASP A 142 -7.93 3.55 21.69
N GLY A 143 -9.06 2.87 21.41
CA GLY A 143 -9.54 2.67 20.05
C GLY A 143 -8.69 1.69 19.24
N PHE A 144 -8.99 1.59 17.95
CA PHE A 144 -8.26 0.73 17.03
C PHE A 144 -8.28 1.30 15.61
N ARG A 145 -7.10 1.37 14.98
CA ARG A 145 -6.93 1.73 13.58
C ARG A 145 -5.94 0.79 12.91
N HIS A 146 -6.30 0.28 11.72
CA HIS A 146 -5.48 -0.72 11.03
C HIS A 146 -4.10 -0.20 10.62
N ASN A 147 -3.97 1.09 10.27
CA ASN A 147 -2.67 1.69 9.93
C ASN A 147 -1.73 1.75 11.16
N GLU A 148 -2.22 2.14 12.32
CA GLU A 148 -1.48 2.14 13.58
C GLU A 148 -1.11 0.70 13.99
N GLN A 149 -2.03 -0.23 13.81
CA GLN A 149 -1.78 -1.65 14.04
C GLN A 149 -0.77 -2.23 13.05
N SER A 150 -0.76 -1.77 11.77
CA SER A 150 0.26 -2.17 10.80
C SER A 150 1.66 -1.77 11.28
N VAL A 151 1.82 -0.53 11.77
CA VAL A 151 3.07 -0.06 12.35
C VAL A 151 3.42 -0.85 13.61
N ARG A 152 2.47 -1.08 14.53
CA ARG A 152 2.71 -1.90 15.72
C ARG A 152 3.16 -3.32 15.39
N ILE A 153 2.63 -3.94 14.35
CA ILE A 153 3.05 -5.26 13.87
C ILE A 153 4.52 -5.24 13.46
N VAL A 154 4.93 -4.28 12.62
CA VAL A 154 6.29 -4.22 12.09
C VAL A 154 7.32 -3.76 13.11
N GLU A 155 6.92 -2.98 14.12
CA GLU A 155 7.81 -2.49 15.17
C GLU A 155 7.92 -3.43 16.38
N LYS A 156 6.81 -4.10 16.74
CA LYS A 156 6.74 -4.79 18.04
C LYS A 156 6.30 -6.24 17.99
N LEU A 157 5.41 -6.66 17.05
CA LEU A 157 4.79 -7.99 17.15
C LEU A 157 5.52 -9.07 16.35
N GLU A 158 6.11 -8.73 15.22
CA GLU A 158 6.87 -9.67 14.41
C GLU A 158 8.19 -10.09 15.10
N LYS A 159 8.76 -11.18 14.66
CA LYS A 159 10.03 -11.73 15.16
C LYS A 159 10.07 -11.88 16.69
N ASN A 160 9.02 -12.44 17.27
CA ASN A 160 8.92 -12.71 18.72
C ASN A 160 9.06 -11.44 19.59
N GLY A 161 8.44 -10.35 19.16
CA GLY A 161 8.45 -9.09 19.91
C GLY A 161 9.55 -8.10 19.51
N MET A 162 10.48 -8.49 18.64
CA MET A 162 11.57 -7.60 18.21
C MET A 162 11.21 -6.68 17.04
N GLY A 163 10.12 -6.97 16.34
CA GLY A 163 9.75 -6.24 15.13
C GLY A 163 10.69 -6.48 13.94
N LEU A 164 10.36 -5.86 12.81
CA LEU A 164 11.11 -6.00 11.55
C LEU A 164 12.29 -5.02 11.42
N ASN A 165 12.36 -4.00 12.26
CA ASN A 165 13.36 -2.93 12.21
C ASN A 165 13.40 -2.25 10.84
N LEU A 166 12.24 -1.76 10.36
CA LEU A 166 12.11 -1.07 9.08
C LEU A 166 12.64 0.35 9.16
N THR A 167 12.99 0.93 8.01
CA THR A 167 13.37 2.33 7.89
C THR A 167 12.20 3.25 8.27
N TRP A 168 12.54 4.49 8.63
CA TRP A 168 11.54 5.50 8.98
C TRP A 168 10.56 5.76 7.83
N GLU A 169 11.04 5.85 6.60
CA GLU A 169 10.25 6.15 5.40
C GLU A 169 9.18 5.08 5.14
N VAL A 170 9.53 3.81 5.31
CA VAL A 170 8.56 2.71 5.17
C VAL A 170 7.50 2.77 6.26
N ARG A 171 7.88 3.02 7.51
CA ARG A 171 6.94 3.15 8.64
C ARG A 171 6.03 4.37 8.49
N ASP A 172 6.58 5.51 8.06
CA ASP A 172 5.81 6.73 7.76
C ASP A 172 4.78 6.48 6.66
N GLY A 173 5.18 5.84 5.57
CA GLY A 173 4.28 5.49 4.48
C GLY A 173 3.16 4.54 4.91
N ILE A 174 3.47 3.51 5.70
CA ILE A 174 2.48 2.58 6.28
C ILE A 174 1.51 3.33 7.20
N LEU A 175 2.00 4.19 8.08
CA LEU A 175 1.18 4.92 9.04
C LEU A 175 0.23 5.89 8.35
N ASN A 176 0.71 6.58 7.32
CA ASN A 176 0.05 7.75 6.73
C ASN A 176 -0.66 7.45 5.39
N HIS A 177 -0.88 6.17 5.01
CA HIS A 177 -1.57 5.84 3.76
C HIS A 177 -3.06 6.22 3.75
N GLN A 178 -3.68 6.40 4.91
CA GLN A 178 -5.10 6.74 5.03
C GLN A 178 -5.44 8.16 4.55
N SER A 179 -6.74 8.41 4.31
CA SER A 179 -7.23 9.69 3.79
C SER A 179 -7.00 10.88 4.73
N LYS A 180 -6.96 10.64 6.06
CA LYS A 180 -6.84 11.68 7.08
C LYS A 180 -5.41 12.13 7.36
N SER A 181 -4.42 11.45 6.80
CA SER A 181 -3.00 11.72 6.99
C SER A 181 -2.28 11.80 5.64
N MET A 182 -1.04 12.29 5.65
CA MET A 182 -0.24 12.47 4.46
C MET A 182 1.18 11.96 4.70
N PRO A 183 1.68 11.00 3.91
CA PRO A 183 3.07 10.57 3.97
C PRO A 183 4.03 11.71 3.62
N HIS A 184 5.22 11.69 4.20
CA HIS A 184 6.23 12.70 3.95
C HIS A 184 6.93 12.50 2.59
N THR A 185 7.11 11.26 2.16
CA THR A 185 7.79 10.94 0.89
C THR A 185 6.80 10.94 -0.28
N LEU A 186 7.28 11.24 -1.48
CA LEU A 186 6.46 11.12 -2.70
C LEU A 186 6.07 9.66 -2.95
N GLU A 187 6.95 8.72 -2.64
CA GLU A 187 6.70 7.28 -2.71
C GLU A 187 5.52 6.86 -1.83
N GLY A 188 5.47 7.35 -0.59
CA GLY A 188 4.33 7.15 0.30
C GLY A 188 3.04 7.76 -0.22
N LYS A 189 3.10 8.96 -0.82
CA LYS A 189 1.94 9.62 -1.45
C LYS A 189 1.45 8.83 -2.68
N VAL A 190 2.36 8.25 -3.47
CA VAL A 190 2.00 7.35 -4.58
C VAL A 190 1.23 6.13 -4.06
N VAL A 191 1.72 5.47 -3.02
CA VAL A 191 1.02 4.31 -2.42
C VAL A 191 -0.35 4.70 -1.90
N ARG A 192 -0.44 5.81 -1.15
CA ARG A 192 -1.72 6.34 -0.63
C ARG A 192 -2.76 6.58 -1.71
N LEU A 193 -2.34 7.08 -2.88
CA LEU A 193 -3.23 7.33 -3.99
C LEU A 193 -3.56 6.04 -4.75
N SER A 194 -2.58 5.15 -4.91
CA SER A 194 -2.75 3.84 -5.54
C SER A 194 -3.70 2.92 -4.77
N ASP A 195 -3.68 2.97 -3.43
CA ASP A 195 -4.64 2.26 -2.58
C ASP A 195 -6.09 2.74 -2.86
N LYS A 196 -6.30 4.06 -2.97
CA LYS A 196 -7.61 4.62 -3.32
C LYS A 196 -8.07 4.22 -4.72
N ILE A 197 -7.17 4.23 -5.69
CA ILE A 197 -7.45 3.80 -7.06
C ILE A 197 -7.82 2.32 -7.08
N ALA A 198 -7.04 1.49 -6.42
CA ALA A 198 -7.25 0.05 -6.34
C ALA A 198 -8.60 -0.27 -5.69
N TYR A 199 -8.90 0.36 -4.55
CA TYR A 199 -10.16 0.21 -3.85
C TYR A 199 -11.36 0.50 -4.76
N VAL A 200 -11.41 1.67 -5.41
CA VAL A 200 -12.54 2.05 -6.28
C VAL A 200 -12.67 1.09 -7.48
N TYR A 201 -11.54 0.68 -8.06
CA TYR A 201 -11.52 -0.22 -9.22
C TYR A 201 -11.96 -1.65 -8.83
N HIS A 202 -11.43 -2.17 -7.72
CA HIS A 202 -11.66 -3.55 -7.30
C HIS A 202 -13.08 -3.79 -6.83
N ASP A 203 -13.61 -2.83 -6.08
CA ASP A 203 -14.94 -2.97 -5.49
C ASP A 203 -16.03 -2.91 -6.55
N VAL A 204 -15.83 -2.12 -7.62
CA VAL A 204 -16.72 -2.13 -8.80
C VAL A 204 -16.67 -3.49 -9.51
N ASP A 205 -15.47 -4.01 -9.78
CA ASP A 205 -15.30 -5.32 -10.44
C ASP A 205 -15.91 -6.47 -9.62
N ASP A 206 -15.66 -6.48 -8.32
CA ASP A 206 -16.21 -7.48 -7.41
C ASP A 206 -17.75 -7.34 -7.25
N ALA A 207 -18.30 -6.12 -7.26
CA ALA A 207 -19.74 -5.87 -7.20
C ALA A 207 -20.46 -6.32 -8.49
N ILE A 208 -19.84 -6.10 -9.66
CA ILE A 208 -20.35 -6.60 -10.94
C ILE A 208 -20.32 -8.14 -10.95
N ARG A 209 -19.24 -8.74 -10.48
CA ARG A 209 -19.10 -10.20 -10.36
C ARG A 209 -20.10 -10.81 -9.39
N ALA A 210 -20.47 -10.08 -8.35
CA ALA A 210 -21.50 -10.47 -7.38
C ALA A 210 -22.94 -10.22 -7.89
N GLU A 211 -23.10 -9.74 -9.13
CA GLU A 211 -24.41 -9.35 -9.71
C GLU A 211 -25.18 -8.30 -8.89
N ILE A 212 -24.45 -7.47 -8.12
CA ILE A 212 -25.02 -6.35 -7.36
C ILE A 212 -25.15 -5.11 -8.24
N LEU A 213 -24.21 -4.95 -9.19
CA LEU A 213 -24.16 -3.86 -10.16
C LEU A 213 -23.92 -4.38 -11.57
N THR A 214 -24.28 -3.58 -12.54
CA THR A 214 -23.80 -3.65 -13.93
C THR A 214 -22.98 -2.40 -14.26
N GLU A 215 -22.22 -2.40 -15.35
CA GLU A 215 -21.51 -1.19 -15.82
C GLU A 215 -22.48 -0.04 -16.11
N ASP A 216 -23.71 -0.37 -16.55
CA ASP A 216 -24.73 0.64 -16.91
C ASP A 216 -25.40 1.32 -15.69
N ASP A 217 -25.30 0.73 -14.51
CA ASP A 217 -25.79 1.33 -13.27
C ASP A 217 -24.91 2.50 -12.81
N ILE A 218 -23.64 2.53 -13.22
CA ILE A 218 -22.72 3.61 -12.87
C ILE A 218 -23.16 4.89 -13.63
N PRO A 219 -23.34 6.03 -12.95
CA PRO A 219 -23.78 7.27 -13.57
C PRO A 219 -22.99 7.64 -14.82
N LEU A 220 -23.69 8.05 -15.87
CA LEU A 220 -23.11 8.31 -17.18
C LEU A 220 -21.99 9.35 -17.15
N GLU A 221 -22.09 10.39 -16.32
CA GLU A 221 -21.08 11.43 -16.22
C GLU A 221 -19.77 10.89 -15.62
N ILE A 222 -19.85 10.01 -14.64
CA ILE A 222 -18.68 9.30 -14.09
C ILE A 222 -18.03 8.43 -15.18
N ARG A 223 -18.86 7.68 -15.96
CA ARG A 223 -18.34 6.83 -17.05
C ARG A 223 -17.71 7.63 -18.18
N LYS A 224 -18.24 8.79 -18.52
CA LYS A 224 -17.64 9.68 -19.51
C LYS A 224 -16.27 10.21 -19.08
N THR A 225 -16.13 10.55 -17.80
CA THR A 225 -14.90 11.11 -17.24
C THR A 225 -13.85 10.04 -16.98
N LEU A 226 -14.21 8.94 -16.33
CA LEU A 226 -13.26 7.90 -15.91
C LEU A 226 -13.10 6.76 -16.93
N GLY A 227 -14.13 6.46 -17.72
CA GLY A 227 -14.15 5.34 -18.67
C GLY A 227 -15.34 4.41 -18.49
N PHE A 228 -15.73 3.75 -19.57
CA PHE A 228 -16.92 2.90 -19.67
C PHE A 228 -16.66 1.44 -19.21
N THR A 229 -15.42 1.07 -18.98
CA THR A 229 -15.04 -0.26 -18.50
C THR A 229 -14.08 -0.14 -17.35
N THR A 230 -14.02 -1.16 -16.52
CA THR A 230 -13.08 -1.27 -15.41
C THR A 230 -11.63 -1.02 -15.86
N LYS A 231 -11.22 -1.59 -17.00
CA LYS A 231 -9.89 -1.38 -17.58
C LYS A 231 -9.64 0.08 -18.00
N GLN A 232 -10.62 0.74 -18.61
CA GLN A 232 -10.49 2.14 -19.01
C GLN A 232 -10.37 3.04 -17.79
N ARG A 233 -11.18 2.82 -16.76
CA ARG A 233 -11.13 3.59 -15.50
C ARG A 233 -9.75 3.51 -14.85
N LEU A 234 -9.19 2.30 -14.74
CA LEU A 234 -7.85 2.14 -14.17
C LEU A 234 -6.78 2.89 -14.97
N ASN A 235 -6.81 2.76 -16.30
CA ASN A 235 -5.86 3.45 -17.17
C ASN A 235 -5.99 4.97 -17.05
N THR A 236 -7.21 5.51 -17.03
CA THR A 236 -7.46 6.95 -16.87
C THR A 236 -6.89 7.47 -15.58
N LEU A 237 -7.14 6.78 -14.45
CA LEU A 237 -6.66 7.17 -13.13
C LEU A 237 -5.13 7.15 -13.05
N ILE A 238 -4.49 6.05 -13.44
CA ILE A 238 -3.02 5.92 -13.41
C ILE A 238 -2.37 6.96 -14.32
N HIS A 239 -2.84 7.11 -15.56
CA HIS A 239 -2.30 8.06 -16.52
C HIS A 239 -2.45 9.51 -16.01
N ASN A 240 -3.62 9.85 -15.44
CA ASN A 240 -3.86 11.19 -14.90
C ASN A 240 -2.92 11.52 -13.74
N VAL A 241 -2.68 10.59 -12.81
CA VAL A 241 -1.71 10.78 -11.72
C VAL A 241 -0.31 11.04 -12.28
N ILE A 242 0.15 10.22 -13.24
CA ILE A 242 1.48 10.37 -13.84
C ILE A 242 1.62 11.75 -14.50
N MET A 243 0.66 12.13 -15.36
CA MET A 243 0.74 13.38 -16.12
C MET A 243 0.69 14.63 -15.24
N ASN A 244 -0.08 14.60 -14.14
CA ASN A 244 -0.20 15.74 -13.24
C ASN A 244 0.91 15.81 -12.18
N SER A 245 1.69 14.73 -12.00
CA SER A 245 2.77 14.66 -11.01
C SER A 245 4.16 14.69 -11.62
N MET A 246 4.28 14.60 -12.94
CA MET A 246 5.57 14.56 -13.62
C MET A 246 6.36 15.85 -13.40
N ASN A 247 7.60 15.71 -12.89
CA ASN A 247 8.49 16.81 -12.52
C ASN A 247 7.89 17.79 -11.49
N GLN A 248 7.01 17.30 -10.60
CA GLN A 248 6.41 18.06 -9.51
C GLN A 248 6.92 17.56 -8.15
N GLU A 249 6.87 18.45 -7.15
CA GLU A 249 7.18 18.13 -5.74
C GLU A 249 5.99 17.51 -4.99
N ASP A 250 4.95 17.09 -5.72
CA ASP A 250 3.77 16.49 -5.14
C ASP A 250 3.12 15.47 -6.08
N ILE A 251 2.31 14.57 -5.51
CA ILE A 251 1.56 13.54 -6.22
C ILE A 251 0.08 13.91 -6.22
N ARG A 252 -0.49 14.12 -7.41
CA ARG A 252 -1.86 14.63 -7.53
C ARG A 252 -2.58 14.13 -8.79
N MET A 253 -3.88 14.22 -8.75
CA MET A 253 -4.80 14.12 -9.91
C MET A 253 -5.28 15.50 -10.33
N SER A 254 -5.78 15.63 -11.55
CA SER A 254 -6.58 16.79 -11.95
C SER A 254 -7.90 16.83 -11.17
N ALA A 255 -8.46 18.03 -11.01
CA ALA A 255 -9.65 18.24 -10.18
C ALA A 255 -10.87 17.45 -10.67
N ASP A 256 -11.08 17.41 -11.97
CA ASP A 256 -12.19 16.69 -12.62
C ASP A 256 -12.12 15.18 -12.40
N ILE A 257 -10.94 14.57 -12.52
CA ILE A 257 -10.72 13.14 -12.27
C ILE A 257 -10.86 12.82 -10.78
N GLN A 258 -10.35 13.69 -9.91
CA GLN A 258 -10.48 13.52 -8.47
C GLN A 258 -11.95 13.59 -8.02
N GLU A 259 -12.73 14.51 -8.57
CA GLU A 259 -14.16 14.66 -8.31
C GLU A 259 -14.93 13.42 -8.79
N ALA A 260 -14.72 13.01 -10.04
CA ALA A 260 -15.38 11.82 -10.58
C ALA A 260 -15.02 10.53 -9.80
N MET A 261 -13.79 10.40 -9.32
CA MET A 261 -13.40 9.29 -8.44
C MET A 261 -14.11 9.37 -7.07
N PHE A 262 -14.29 10.56 -6.52
CA PHE A 262 -15.03 10.77 -5.29
C PHE A 262 -16.52 10.45 -5.45
N GLU A 263 -17.14 10.87 -6.54
CA GLU A 263 -18.53 10.55 -6.88
C GLU A 263 -18.72 9.05 -7.09
N LEU A 264 -17.80 8.37 -7.79
CA LEU A 264 -17.84 6.90 -7.95
C LEU A 264 -17.78 6.19 -6.58
N ARG A 265 -16.92 6.66 -5.68
CA ARG A 265 -16.84 6.13 -4.32
C ARG A 265 -18.16 6.34 -3.56
N HIS A 266 -18.80 7.48 -3.71
CA HIS A 266 -20.10 7.78 -3.08
C HIS A 266 -21.19 6.86 -3.63
N PHE A 267 -21.22 6.70 -4.94
CA PHE A 267 -22.12 5.75 -5.61
C PHE A 267 -21.93 4.32 -5.08
N MET A 268 -20.67 3.87 -4.95
CA MET A 268 -20.36 2.55 -4.38
C MET A 268 -20.80 2.42 -2.91
N PHE A 269 -20.69 3.51 -2.15
CA PHE A 269 -21.15 3.52 -0.76
C PHE A 269 -22.66 3.25 -0.69
N ASP A 270 -23.45 3.95 -1.49
CA ASP A 270 -24.90 3.87 -1.44
C ASP A 270 -25.45 2.56 -2.02
N HIS A 271 -24.80 1.99 -3.04
CA HIS A 271 -25.34 0.85 -3.81
C HIS A 271 -24.71 -0.50 -3.44
N VAL A 272 -23.45 -0.50 -2.97
CA VAL A 272 -22.71 -1.73 -2.67
C VAL A 272 -22.45 -1.90 -1.19
N TYR A 273 -21.84 -0.91 -0.54
CA TYR A 273 -21.42 -1.09 0.87
C TYR A 273 -22.56 -1.07 1.87
N THR A 274 -23.73 -0.52 1.51
CA THR A 274 -24.96 -0.59 2.33
C THR A 274 -25.90 -1.72 1.90
N ASN A 275 -25.59 -2.42 0.81
CA ASN A 275 -26.44 -3.48 0.27
C ASN A 275 -26.53 -4.68 1.23
N PRO A 276 -27.76 -5.19 1.55
CA PRO A 276 -27.93 -6.34 2.43
C PRO A 276 -27.18 -7.61 1.99
N ILE A 277 -26.96 -7.81 0.68
CA ILE A 277 -26.20 -8.95 0.14
C ILE A 277 -24.72 -8.84 0.56
N ALA A 278 -24.14 -7.63 0.52
CA ALA A 278 -22.76 -7.40 0.93
C ALA A 278 -22.62 -7.41 2.47
N LYS A 279 -23.65 -6.95 3.19
CA LYS A 279 -23.60 -6.71 4.66
C LYS A 279 -24.33 -7.73 5.52
N GLY A 280 -25.09 -8.67 4.94
CA GLY A 280 -25.91 -9.60 5.71
C GLY A 280 -25.15 -10.38 6.79
N GLU A 281 -23.89 -10.69 6.56
CA GLU A 281 -23.02 -11.42 7.48
C GLU A 281 -22.23 -10.51 8.46
N GLU A 282 -22.20 -9.18 8.24
CA GLU A 282 -21.45 -8.26 9.13
C GLU A 282 -21.95 -8.29 10.57
N VAL A 283 -23.24 -8.44 10.79
CA VAL A 283 -23.81 -8.51 12.16
C VAL A 283 -23.24 -9.71 12.91
N LYS A 284 -23.16 -10.86 12.26
CA LYS A 284 -22.58 -12.07 12.84
C LYS A 284 -21.08 -11.91 13.08
N ALA A 285 -20.36 -11.34 12.11
CA ALA A 285 -18.93 -11.07 12.21
C ALA A 285 -18.62 -10.13 13.39
N LYS A 286 -19.38 -9.05 13.54
CA LYS A 286 -19.26 -8.10 14.66
C LYS A 286 -19.55 -8.76 16.02
N ALA A 287 -20.57 -9.59 16.11
CA ALA A 287 -20.89 -10.34 17.33
C ALA A 287 -19.77 -11.32 17.69
N MET A 288 -19.24 -12.05 16.71
CA MET A 288 -18.12 -12.99 16.90
C MET A 288 -16.87 -12.28 17.44
N ILE A 289 -16.50 -11.13 16.90
CA ILE A 289 -15.31 -10.37 17.36
C ILE A 289 -15.53 -9.91 18.81
N ARG A 290 -16.71 -9.41 19.18
CA ARG A 290 -17.00 -9.02 20.58
C ARG A 290 -16.87 -10.20 21.55
N GLN A 291 -17.41 -11.36 21.17
CA GLN A 291 -17.32 -12.57 21.99
C GLN A 291 -15.87 -13.04 22.15
N LEU A 292 -15.10 -13.11 21.05
CA LEU A 292 -13.69 -13.49 21.11
C LEU A 292 -12.85 -12.52 21.94
N PHE A 293 -13.07 -11.22 21.78
CA PHE A 293 -12.38 -10.22 22.58
C PHE A 293 -12.68 -10.36 24.06
N GLY A 294 -13.96 -10.55 24.42
CA GLY A 294 -14.36 -10.77 25.81
C GLY A 294 -13.81 -12.07 26.41
N PHE A 295 -13.60 -13.10 25.58
CA PHE A 295 -13.01 -14.37 26.03
C PHE A 295 -11.51 -14.25 26.33
N TYR A 296 -10.77 -13.43 25.56
CA TYR A 296 -9.32 -13.27 25.71
C TYR A 296 -8.91 -12.11 26.64
N LYS A 297 -9.84 -11.24 27.04
CA LYS A 297 -9.61 -10.16 28.02
C LYS A 297 -9.75 -10.69 29.45
#